data_f8adff17c003426c61703988d98066ee
#
_entry.id   f8adff17c003426c61703988d98066ee
#
_cell.length_a   1.000
_cell.length_b   1.000
_cell.length_c   1.000
_cell.angle_alpha   90.00
_cell.angle_beta   90.00
_cell.angle_gamma   90.00
#
_symmetry.space_group_name_H-M   'P 1'
#
loop_
_entity.id
_entity.type
_entity.pdbx_description
1 polymer ?
#
loop_
_entity_poly.entity_id
_entity_poly.type
_entity_poly.pdbx_seq_one_letter_code
_entity_poly.pdbx_strand_id
1 'polypeptide(L)'
;TDSPSARAALANLGKLGGLMDAKDKLTAHPRDLIVDANLFVDNPDNPEMTAGMTFLGQFLDHDLTLDITSSLEQQVDPEMIRNFRTPAFELDSVYGQGPGGSPHLYDQSVDGGQTTLLVEQSPGSNAVSRDGSIKYDLPRNSQGTPLIADPRNDENLILSQLQVAFLRFHNAVVARVKADTGSTN
;
A
#
# COMPACT_ATOMS: atom_id res chain seq x y z
N THR A 1 -13.28 0.48 29.30
CA THR A 1 -13.91 -0.49 30.24
C THR A 1 -15.01 -1.23 29.48
N ASP A 2 -14.86 -2.53 29.31
CA ASP A 2 -15.87 -3.36 28.67
C ASP A 2 -17.13 -3.41 29.58
N SER A 3 -18.24 -2.94 29.06
CA SER A 3 -19.53 -2.96 29.74
C SER A 3 -20.67 -3.20 28.75
N PRO A 4 -21.82 -3.75 29.19
CA PRO A 4 -22.98 -3.91 28.31
C PRO A 4 -23.42 -2.59 27.66
N SER A 5 -23.32 -1.47 28.37
CA SER A 5 -23.66 -0.15 27.85
C SER A 5 -22.66 0.33 26.79
N ALA A 6 -21.36 0.10 26.97
CA ALA A 6 -20.34 0.44 25.99
C ALA A 6 -20.52 -0.40 24.69
N ARG A 7 -20.77 -1.71 24.85
CA ARG A 7 -21.04 -2.59 23.69
C ARG A 7 -22.31 -2.16 22.94
N ALA A 8 -23.38 -1.79 23.65
CA ALA A 8 -24.60 -1.29 23.03
C ALA A 8 -24.37 0.04 22.31
N ALA A 9 -23.56 0.95 22.88
CA ALA A 9 -23.20 2.22 22.25
C ALA A 9 -22.41 1.98 20.95
N LEU A 10 -21.39 1.12 20.97
CA LEU A 10 -20.59 0.75 19.78
C LEU A 10 -21.48 0.09 18.70
N ALA A 11 -22.35 -0.85 19.10
CA ALA A 11 -23.28 -1.47 18.16
C ALA A 11 -24.23 -0.45 17.51
N ASN A 12 -24.65 0.57 18.27
CA ASN A 12 -25.50 1.65 17.75
C ASN A 12 -24.75 2.57 16.77
N LEU A 13 -23.45 2.76 16.95
CA LEU A 13 -22.64 3.53 15.99
C LEU A 13 -22.50 2.79 14.66
N GLY A 14 -22.21 1.49 14.69
CA GLY A 14 -21.88 0.68 13.51
C GLY A 14 -23.08 0.02 12.80
N LYS A 15 -24.30 0.12 13.33
CA LYS A 15 -25.47 -0.48 12.68
C LYS A 15 -25.93 0.32 11.44
N LEU A 16 -26.69 -0.34 10.56
CA LEU A 16 -27.37 0.34 9.45
C LEU A 16 -28.24 1.50 9.97
N GLY A 17 -28.10 2.67 9.36
CA GLY A 17 -28.70 3.93 9.81
C GLY A 17 -28.04 4.54 11.05
N GLY A 18 -26.93 3.97 11.53
CA GLY A 18 -26.12 4.51 12.61
C GLY A 18 -25.24 5.68 12.14
N LEU A 19 -24.50 6.27 13.09
CA LEU A 19 -23.67 7.46 12.81
C LEU A 19 -22.53 7.17 11.83
N MET A 20 -21.99 5.93 11.83
CA MET A 20 -20.88 5.50 10.97
C MET A 20 -21.36 4.83 9.67
N ASP A 21 -22.68 4.75 9.44
CA ASP A 21 -23.20 4.19 8.22
C ASP A 21 -22.96 5.12 7.04
N ALA A 22 -22.24 4.64 6.03
CA ALA A 22 -21.99 5.35 4.78
C ALA A 22 -23.27 5.55 3.93
N LYS A 23 -24.36 4.85 4.30
CA LYS A 23 -25.68 4.88 3.64
C LYS A 23 -25.65 4.45 2.17
N ASP A 24 -24.65 3.67 1.79
CA ASP A 24 -24.55 3.11 0.47
C ASP A 24 -25.73 2.21 0.14
N LYS A 25 -26.18 2.23 -1.10
CA LYS A 25 -27.23 1.36 -1.60
C LYS A 25 -26.69 -0.06 -1.81
N LEU A 26 -26.66 -0.86 -0.73
CA LEU A 26 -26.04 -2.20 -0.71
C LEU A 26 -26.62 -3.18 -1.74
N THR A 27 -27.78 -2.88 -2.34
CA THR A 27 -28.39 -3.68 -3.43
C THR A 27 -27.89 -3.27 -4.82
N ALA A 28 -27.17 -2.18 -4.94
CA ALA A 28 -26.59 -1.73 -6.21
C ALA A 28 -25.32 -2.53 -6.53
N HIS A 29 -25.01 -2.64 -7.83
CA HIS A 29 -23.74 -3.24 -8.24
C HIS A 29 -22.57 -2.35 -7.78
N PRO A 30 -21.46 -2.91 -7.27
CA PRO A 30 -20.32 -2.11 -6.76
C PRO A 30 -19.79 -1.07 -7.74
N ARG A 31 -19.79 -1.37 -9.03
CA ARG A 31 -19.39 -0.41 -10.06
C ARG A 31 -20.30 0.81 -10.10
N ASP A 32 -21.61 0.59 -9.95
CA ASP A 32 -22.59 1.67 -10.01
C ASP A 32 -22.47 2.60 -8.81
N LEU A 33 -22.11 2.06 -7.64
CA LEU A 33 -21.78 2.85 -6.45
C LEU A 33 -20.60 3.80 -6.66
N ILE A 34 -19.70 3.46 -7.57
CA ILE A 34 -18.50 4.28 -7.85
C ILE A 34 -18.78 5.34 -8.93
N VAL A 35 -19.63 5.03 -9.92
CA VAL A 35 -19.75 5.88 -11.13
C VAL A 35 -21.07 6.65 -11.21
N ASP A 36 -22.10 6.27 -10.45
CA ASP A 36 -23.42 6.92 -10.47
C ASP A 36 -23.57 7.88 -9.29
N ALA A 37 -23.48 9.18 -9.60
CA ALA A 37 -23.60 10.25 -8.60
C ALA A 37 -24.93 10.22 -7.83
N ASN A 38 -26.00 9.60 -8.35
CA ASN A 38 -27.27 9.49 -7.65
C ASN A 38 -27.25 8.41 -6.55
N LEU A 39 -26.28 7.52 -6.55
CA LEU A 39 -26.16 6.45 -5.55
C LEU A 39 -25.31 6.85 -4.33
N PHE A 40 -24.53 7.91 -4.43
CA PHE A 40 -23.72 8.42 -3.30
C PHE A 40 -24.11 9.84 -2.85
N VAL A 41 -25.40 10.15 -2.95
CA VAL A 41 -25.95 11.45 -2.52
C VAL A 41 -25.70 11.72 -1.03
N ASP A 42 -25.75 10.65 -0.21
CA ASP A 42 -25.54 10.73 1.24
C ASP A 42 -24.04 10.67 1.64
N ASN A 43 -23.17 10.32 0.69
CA ASN A 43 -21.71 10.20 0.87
C ASN A 43 -21.01 10.85 -0.33
N PRO A 44 -21.13 12.18 -0.49
CA PRO A 44 -20.61 12.88 -1.64
C PRO A 44 -19.08 12.90 -1.64
N ASP A 45 -18.50 12.99 -2.83
CA ASP A 45 -17.06 13.18 -3.00
C ASP A 45 -16.57 14.42 -2.26
N ASN A 46 -15.37 14.34 -1.71
CA ASN A 46 -14.69 15.50 -1.17
C ASN A 46 -14.17 16.38 -2.35
N PRO A 47 -14.68 17.59 -2.53
CA PRO A 47 -14.28 18.45 -3.65
C PRO A 47 -12.84 18.97 -3.56
N GLU A 48 -12.22 18.91 -2.37
CA GLU A 48 -10.89 19.44 -2.10
C GLU A 48 -9.81 18.36 -2.07
N MET A 49 -10.20 17.10 -1.90
CA MET A 49 -9.28 15.99 -1.74
C MET A 49 -9.70 14.78 -2.60
N THR A 50 -8.84 14.36 -3.49
CA THR A 50 -9.10 13.17 -4.31
C THR A 50 -8.97 11.88 -3.48
N ALA A 51 -9.67 10.83 -3.85
CA ALA A 51 -9.57 9.51 -3.22
C ALA A 51 -8.13 8.96 -3.20
N GLY A 52 -7.32 9.31 -4.19
CA GLY A 52 -5.90 8.94 -4.25
C GLY A 52 -5.09 9.43 -3.05
N MET A 53 -5.48 10.53 -2.41
CA MET A 53 -4.81 11.04 -1.21
C MET A 53 -4.98 10.10 0.00
N THR A 54 -6.09 9.37 0.08
CA THR A 54 -6.28 8.35 1.13
C THR A 54 -5.25 7.22 1.00
N PHE A 55 -5.01 6.74 -0.22
CA PHE A 55 -4.03 5.68 -0.48
C PHE A 55 -2.59 6.18 -0.32
N LEU A 56 -2.31 7.42 -0.70
CA LEU A 56 -1.02 8.03 -0.41
C LEU A 56 -0.81 8.16 1.11
N GLY A 57 -1.84 8.57 1.85
CA GLY A 57 -1.81 8.60 3.32
C GLY A 57 -1.54 7.23 3.93
N GLN A 58 -2.18 6.17 3.43
CA GLN A 58 -1.93 4.80 3.85
C GLN A 58 -0.47 4.38 3.59
N PHE A 59 0.06 4.71 2.41
CA PHE A 59 1.46 4.43 2.08
C PHE A 59 2.44 5.15 3.01
N LEU A 60 2.17 6.41 3.33
CA LEU A 60 2.96 7.19 4.29
C LEU A 60 2.85 6.62 5.70
N ASP A 61 1.66 6.19 6.12
CA ASP A 61 1.45 5.55 7.41
C ASP A 61 2.28 4.28 7.56
N HIS A 62 2.37 3.46 6.52
CA HIS A 62 3.21 2.26 6.50
C HIS A 62 4.71 2.58 6.63
N ASP A 63 5.15 3.75 6.20
CA ASP A 63 6.52 4.19 6.37
C ASP A 63 6.79 4.74 7.78
N LEU A 64 5.80 5.36 8.39
CA LEU A 64 5.92 6.04 9.70
C LEU A 64 5.62 5.12 10.88
N THR A 65 4.85 4.05 10.67
CA THR A 65 4.34 3.19 11.74
C THR A 65 4.46 1.70 11.39
N LEU A 66 4.81 0.90 12.37
CA LEU A 66 4.74 -0.57 12.28
C LEU A 66 4.50 -1.14 13.67
N ASP A 67 3.36 -1.82 13.84
CA ASP A 67 3.08 -2.65 14.99
C ASP A 67 3.04 -4.13 14.56
N ILE A 68 3.91 -4.93 15.15
CA ILE A 68 4.00 -6.38 14.93
C ILE A 68 3.60 -7.18 16.17
N THR A 69 3.12 -6.51 17.21
CA THR A 69 2.84 -7.11 18.53
C THR A 69 1.37 -7.19 18.86
N SER A 70 0.53 -6.31 18.32
CA SER A 70 -0.91 -6.35 18.56
C SER A 70 -1.61 -7.37 17.66
N SER A 71 -2.73 -7.88 18.15
CA SER A 71 -3.60 -8.81 17.43
C SER A 71 -5.06 -8.46 17.70
N LEU A 72 -5.91 -8.53 16.70
CA LEU A 72 -7.36 -8.36 16.86
C LEU A 72 -8.00 -9.47 17.72
N GLU A 73 -7.31 -10.60 17.88
CA GLU A 73 -7.80 -11.74 18.65
C GLU A 73 -7.42 -11.65 20.14
N GLN A 74 -6.54 -10.73 20.50
CA GLN A 74 -6.04 -10.57 21.86
C GLN A 74 -6.24 -9.15 22.34
N GLN A 75 -6.63 -9.02 23.62
CA GLN A 75 -6.64 -7.72 24.28
C GLN A 75 -5.18 -7.32 24.59
N VAL A 76 -4.71 -6.27 23.95
CA VAL A 76 -3.38 -5.70 24.16
C VAL A 76 -3.53 -4.42 24.99
N ASP A 77 -2.63 -4.22 25.93
CA ASP A 77 -2.52 -2.95 26.64
C ASP A 77 -2.00 -1.88 25.66
N PRO A 78 -2.75 -0.82 25.38
CA PRO A 78 -2.33 0.23 24.44
C PRO A 78 -0.98 0.87 24.80
N GLU A 79 -0.62 0.93 26.10
CA GLU A 79 0.65 1.50 26.55
C GLU A 79 1.86 0.58 26.23
N MET A 80 1.60 -0.69 25.92
CA MET A 80 2.63 -1.67 25.54
C MET A 80 2.86 -1.73 24.02
N ILE A 81 2.04 -1.09 23.22
CA ILE A 81 2.20 -1.06 21.77
C ILE A 81 3.41 -0.19 21.43
N ARG A 82 4.34 -0.78 20.67
CA ARG A 82 5.55 -0.09 20.21
C ARG A 82 5.49 0.12 18.72
N ASN A 83 5.92 1.30 18.29
CA ASN A 83 6.22 1.54 16.90
C ASN A 83 7.60 0.98 16.54
N PHE A 84 7.66 0.07 15.55
CA PHE A 84 8.89 -0.53 15.05
C PHE A 84 9.44 0.19 13.81
N ARG A 85 8.82 1.28 13.39
CA ARG A 85 9.31 2.20 12.36
C ARG A 85 9.90 3.45 13.00
N THR A 86 10.82 4.08 12.31
CA THR A 86 11.19 5.48 12.58
C THR A 86 9.99 6.37 12.20
N PRO A 87 9.47 7.21 13.09
CA PRO A 87 8.33 8.08 12.78
C PRO A 87 8.78 9.30 11.93
N ALA A 88 9.45 9.01 10.83
CA ALA A 88 9.93 9.97 9.84
C ALA A 88 9.74 9.37 8.44
N PHE A 89 9.47 10.23 7.46
CA PHE A 89 9.34 9.79 6.08
C PHE A 89 10.73 9.54 5.47
N GLU A 90 11.18 8.30 5.52
CA GLU A 90 12.50 7.86 5.02
C GLU A 90 12.44 6.68 4.06
N LEU A 91 11.23 6.19 3.76
CA LEU A 91 10.94 5.12 2.81
C LEU A 91 11.52 3.74 3.20
N ASP A 92 11.60 3.45 4.49
CA ASP A 92 11.91 2.12 5.00
C ASP A 92 10.95 1.05 4.47
N SER A 93 9.69 1.42 4.26
CA SER A 93 8.66 0.57 3.66
C SER A 93 8.98 0.16 2.21
N VAL A 94 9.85 0.91 1.54
CA VAL A 94 10.32 0.64 0.16
C VAL A 94 11.70 -0.01 0.15
N TYR A 95 12.66 0.55 0.90
CA TYR A 95 14.07 0.18 0.81
C TYR A 95 14.50 -0.89 1.83
N GLY A 96 13.66 -1.15 2.83
CA GLY A 96 14.02 -2.02 3.96
C GLY A 96 15.28 -1.50 4.67
N GLN A 97 16.17 -2.42 4.96
CA GLN A 97 17.48 -2.13 5.56
C GLN A 97 18.57 -1.86 4.51
N GLY A 98 18.17 -1.45 3.31
CA GLY A 98 19.09 -1.28 2.20
C GLY A 98 19.62 -2.61 1.63
N PRO A 99 20.53 -2.55 0.62
CA PRO A 99 21.02 -3.74 -0.06
C PRO A 99 21.82 -4.70 0.85
N GLY A 100 22.44 -4.17 1.91
CA GLY A 100 23.18 -4.98 2.88
C GLY A 100 22.27 -5.77 3.84
N GLY A 101 21.19 -5.15 4.31
CA GLY A 101 20.28 -5.77 5.30
C GLY A 101 19.06 -6.45 4.66
N SER A 102 18.67 -6.01 3.47
CA SER A 102 17.51 -6.54 2.73
C SER A 102 17.87 -6.86 1.27
N PRO A 103 18.88 -7.73 1.03
CA PRO A 103 19.39 -8.00 -0.31
C PRO A 103 18.35 -8.59 -1.26
N HIS A 104 17.31 -9.23 -0.73
CA HIS A 104 16.22 -9.82 -1.50
C HIS A 104 15.30 -8.81 -2.20
N LEU A 105 15.42 -7.53 -1.87
CA LEU A 105 14.68 -6.44 -2.52
C LEU A 105 15.41 -5.92 -3.76
N TYR A 106 16.68 -6.24 -3.91
CA TYR A 106 17.57 -5.68 -4.93
C TYR A 106 17.92 -6.72 -5.99
N ASP A 107 18.10 -6.27 -7.21
CA ASP A 107 18.60 -7.11 -8.29
C ASP A 107 20.06 -7.49 -8.02
N GLN A 108 20.30 -8.78 -7.80
CA GLN A 108 21.63 -9.35 -7.55
C GLN A 108 22.37 -9.73 -8.84
N SER A 109 21.83 -9.42 -10.01
CA SER A 109 22.51 -9.63 -11.28
C SER A 109 23.68 -8.63 -11.47
N VAL A 110 24.59 -8.99 -12.35
CA VAL A 110 25.94 -8.39 -12.46
C VAL A 110 25.93 -6.88 -12.68
N ASP A 111 24.92 -6.35 -13.35
CA ASP A 111 24.93 -4.96 -13.84
C ASP A 111 24.23 -3.95 -12.92
N GLY A 112 23.79 -4.35 -11.77
CA GLY A 112 23.02 -3.45 -10.95
C GLY A 112 22.89 -3.83 -9.50
N GLY A 113 23.52 -4.92 -9.16
CA GLY A 113 23.29 -5.80 -8.04
C GLY A 113 23.16 -5.21 -6.65
N GLN A 114 23.25 -3.96 -6.41
CA GLN A 114 23.04 -3.38 -5.09
C GLN A 114 22.31 -2.03 -5.15
N THR A 115 22.02 -1.56 -6.32
CA THR A 115 21.40 -0.25 -6.50
C THR A 115 20.04 -0.30 -7.18
N THR A 116 19.72 -1.37 -7.90
CA THR A 116 18.46 -1.53 -8.63
C THR A 116 17.49 -2.39 -7.82
N LEU A 117 16.29 -1.88 -7.60
CA LEU A 117 15.24 -2.61 -6.92
C LEU A 117 14.58 -3.62 -7.88
N LEU A 118 14.19 -4.78 -7.36
CA LEU A 118 13.44 -5.78 -8.12
C LEU A 118 12.04 -5.23 -8.48
N VAL A 119 11.68 -5.37 -9.75
CA VAL A 119 10.34 -5.10 -10.27
C VAL A 119 10.01 -6.22 -11.23
N GLU A 120 8.84 -6.83 -11.07
CA GLU A 120 8.42 -7.90 -11.96
C GLU A 120 7.57 -7.35 -13.11
N GLN A 121 7.80 -7.86 -14.30
CA GLN A 121 6.82 -7.76 -15.37
C GLN A 121 5.76 -8.83 -15.10
N SER A 122 4.49 -8.42 -15.04
CA SER A 122 3.40 -9.31 -14.67
C SER A 122 3.42 -10.59 -15.51
N PRO A 123 3.63 -11.78 -14.90
CA PRO A 123 3.74 -13.04 -15.63
C PRO A 123 2.46 -13.30 -16.43
N GLY A 124 2.62 -13.65 -17.70
CA GLY A 124 1.48 -13.88 -18.60
C GLY A 124 0.76 -12.60 -19.01
N SER A 125 1.29 -11.43 -18.67
CA SER A 125 0.84 -10.18 -19.25
C SER A 125 1.37 -10.00 -20.68
N ASN A 126 1.00 -10.91 -21.58
CA ASN A 126 0.67 -10.50 -22.95
C ASN A 126 -0.53 -9.52 -22.92
N ALA A 127 -1.07 -9.22 -21.75
CA ALA A 127 -2.03 -8.18 -21.49
C ALA A 127 -1.30 -6.84 -21.53
N VAL A 128 -0.94 -6.44 -22.72
CA VAL A 128 -0.65 -5.06 -23.06
C VAL A 128 -1.83 -4.27 -22.55
N SER A 129 -1.59 -3.20 -21.80
CA SER A 129 -2.66 -2.27 -21.44
C SER A 129 -3.30 -1.75 -22.72
N ARG A 130 -4.50 -1.17 -22.65
CA ARG A 130 -5.20 -0.64 -23.85
C ARG A 130 -4.34 0.35 -24.65
N ASP A 131 -3.35 0.94 -24.04
CA ASP A 131 -2.40 1.90 -24.66
C ASP A 131 -1.10 1.24 -25.15
N GLY A 132 -0.98 -0.08 -25.10
CA GLY A 132 0.21 -0.80 -25.52
C GLY A 132 1.35 -0.87 -24.51
N SER A 133 1.17 -0.34 -23.29
CA SER A 133 2.22 -0.33 -22.27
C SER A 133 2.41 -1.70 -21.60
N ILE A 134 3.64 -1.99 -21.19
CA ILE A 134 3.97 -3.18 -20.40
C ILE A 134 3.41 -2.99 -19.00
N LYS A 135 2.73 -4.01 -18.47
CA LYS A 135 2.28 -4.04 -17.08
C LYS A 135 3.40 -4.49 -16.16
N TYR A 136 3.50 -3.84 -15.03
CA TYR A 136 4.42 -4.18 -13.97
C TYR A 136 3.66 -4.60 -12.72
N ASP A 137 4.26 -5.49 -11.93
CA ASP A 137 3.76 -5.90 -10.63
C ASP A 137 4.91 -5.89 -9.62
N LEU A 138 4.58 -6.11 -8.36
CA LEU A 138 5.54 -6.39 -7.30
C LEU A 138 6.26 -7.71 -7.60
N PRO A 139 7.56 -7.82 -7.29
CA PRO A 139 8.24 -9.10 -7.36
C PRO A 139 7.60 -10.07 -6.38
N ARG A 140 7.30 -11.29 -6.83
CA ARG A 140 6.62 -12.30 -6.02
C ARG A 140 7.35 -13.64 -6.05
N ASN A 141 7.27 -14.38 -4.94
CA ASN A 141 7.71 -15.76 -4.92
C ASN A 141 6.71 -16.70 -5.63
N SER A 142 7.04 -17.98 -5.74
CA SER A 142 6.19 -18.99 -6.39
C SER A 142 4.82 -19.21 -5.74
N GLN A 143 4.61 -18.69 -4.55
CA GLN A 143 3.33 -18.76 -3.82
C GLN A 143 2.51 -17.47 -3.96
N GLY A 144 3.01 -16.48 -4.73
CA GLY A 144 2.35 -15.19 -4.91
C GLY A 144 2.63 -14.18 -3.80
N THR A 145 3.46 -14.51 -2.82
CA THR A 145 3.83 -13.58 -1.75
C THR A 145 4.76 -12.49 -2.28
N PRO A 146 4.48 -11.21 -2.04
CA PRO A 146 5.32 -10.13 -2.52
C PRO A 146 6.68 -10.12 -1.82
N LEU A 147 7.73 -9.82 -2.57
CA LEU A 147 9.09 -9.63 -2.08
C LEU A 147 9.36 -8.13 -1.95
N ILE A 148 8.80 -7.53 -0.92
CA ILE A 148 8.86 -6.10 -0.61
C ILE A 148 9.22 -5.89 0.85
N ALA A 149 9.66 -4.68 1.21
CA ALA A 149 10.10 -4.36 2.56
C ALA A 149 8.96 -4.33 3.59
N ASP A 150 7.78 -3.91 3.16
CA ASP A 150 6.59 -3.86 4.01
C ASP A 150 5.42 -4.60 3.34
N PRO A 151 4.96 -5.74 3.88
CA PRO A 151 3.89 -6.53 3.26
C PRO A 151 2.55 -5.77 3.19
N ARG A 152 2.34 -4.75 4.01
CA ARG A 152 1.14 -3.92 3.97
C ARG A 152 1.03 -3.11 2.68
N ASN A 153 2.13 -2.91 1.96
CA ASN A 153 2.12 -2.27 0.64
C ASN A 153 1.55 -3.16 -0.48
N ASP A 154 1.02 -4.34 -0.15
CA ASP A 154 0.27 -5.23 -1.06
C ASP A 154 -1.17 -5.50 -0.56
N GLU A 155 -1.69 -4.72 0.38
CA GLU A 155 -3.04 -4.93 0.94
C GLU A 155 -4.17 -4.68 -0.06
N ASN A 156 -3.93 -3.80 -1.03
CA ASN A 156 -4.87 -3.52 -2.11
C ASN A 156 -4.15 -3.13 -3.41
N LEU A 157 -4.88 -3.22 -4.53
CA LEU A 157 -4.31 -2.99 -5.86
C LEU A 157 -3.73 -1.58 -6.03
N ILE A 158 -4.35 -0.55 -5.45
CA ILE A 158 -3.90 0.84 -5.60
C ILE A 158 -2.57 1.01 -4.87
N LEU A 159 -2.48 0.48 -3.66
CA LEU A 159 -1.27 0.56 -2.84
C LEU A 159 -0.12 -0.23 -3.44
N SER A 160 -0.37 -1.45 -3.93
CA SER A 160 0.66 -2.26 -4.59
C SER A 160 1.20 -1.58 -5.86
N GLN A 161 0.34 -0.93 -6.64
CA GLN A 161 0.77 -0.18 -7.82
C GLN A 161 1.48 1.14 -7.46
N LEU A 162 1.16 1.75 -6.34
CA LEU A 162 1.94 2.87 -5.80
C LEU A 162 3.35 2.42 -5.41
N GLN A 163 3.48 1.28 -4.72
CA GLN A 163 4.77 0.66 -4.43
C GLN A 163 5.56 0.39 -5.72
N VAL A 164 4.94 -0.22 -6.74
CA VAL A 164 5.56 -0.42 -8.06
C VAL A 164 6.04 0.89 -8.67
N ALA A 165 5.26 1.96 -8.54
CA ALA A 165 5.65 3.28 -9.06
C ALA A 165 6.92 3.79 -8.37
N PHE A 166 7.05 3.64 -7.06
CA PHE A 166 8.28 4.00 -6.32
C PHE A 166 9.49 3.15 -6.74
N LEU A 167 9.32 1.83 -6.87
CA LEU A 167 10.39 0.94 -7.32
C LEU A 167 10.91 1.35 -8.72
N ARG A 168 10.00 1.62 -9.64
CA ARG A 168 10.34 2.04 -11.01
C ARG A 168 10.96 3.43 -11.05
N PHE A 169 10.44 4.36 -10.25
CA PHE A 169 11.01 5.70 -10.14
C PHE A 169 12.46 5.62 -9.66
N HIS A 170 12.72 4.87 -8.58
CA HIS A 170 14.07 4.64 -8.09
C HIS A 170 15.00 4.09 -9.18
N ASN A 171 14.59 3.04 -9.87
CA ASN A 171 15.37 2.42 -10.93
C ASN A 171 15.67 3.39 -12.09
N ALA A 172 14.71 4.23 -12.45
CA ALA A 172 14.90 5.26 -13.46
C ALA A 172 15.90 6.33 -13.01
N VAL A 173 15.87 6.73 -11.74
CA VAL A 173 16.85 7.66 -11.15
C VAL A 173 18.24 7.03 -11.15
N VAL A 174 18.37 5.78 -10.72
CA VAL A 174 19.65 5.05 -10.74
C VAL A 174 20.23 5.00 -12.16
N ALA A 175 19.40 4.62 -13.14
CA ALA A 175 19.85 4.57 -14.55
C ALA A 175 20.30 5.95 -15.04
N ARG A 176 19.59 7.02 -14.67
CA ARG A 176 19.94 8.38 -15.03
C ARG A 176 21.26 8.82 -14.39
N VAL A 177 21.44 8.58 -13.09
CA VAL A 177 22.67 8.93 -12.38
C VAL A 177 23.87 8.18 -12.98
N LYS A 178 23.72 6.87 -13.27
CA LYS A 178 24.77 6.09 -13.94
C LYS A 178 25.16 6.69 -15.30
N ALA A 179 24.17 7.08 -16.09
CA ALA A 179 24.42 7.69 -17.42
C ALA A 179 25.13 9.04 -17.29
N ASP A 180 24.73 9.87 -16.33
CA ASP A 180 25.30 11.22 -16.17
C ASP A 180 26.71 11.20 -15.55
N THR A 181 27.01 10.22 -14.70
CA THR A 181 28.32 10.12 -14.00
C THR A 181 29.32 9.18 -14.67
N GLY A 182 28.86 8.36 -15.63
CA GLY A 182 29.66 7.28 -16.19
C GLY A 182 29.97 6.14 -15.20
N SER A 183 29.26 6.10 -14.05
CA SER A 183 29.45 5.06 -13.04
C SER A 183 28.80 3.76 -13.51
N THR A 184 29.48 2.65 -13.24
CA THR A 184 28.95 1.29 -13.45
C THR A 184 28.39 0.69 -12.16
N ASN A 185 28.59 1.37 -11.04
CA ASN A 185 28.11 0.97 -9.70
C ASN A 185 27.18 2.03 -9.11
#